data_c706cf0c5a0d8d7306eb3facd3accee2
#
_entry.id   c706cf0c5a0d8d7306eb3facd3accee2
#
_cell.length_a   1.000
_cell.length_b   1.000
_cell.length_c   1.000
_cell.angle_alpha   90.00
_cell.angle_beta   90.00
_cell.angle_gamma   90.00
#
_symmetry.space_group_name_H-M   'P 1'
#
loop_
_entity.id
_entity.type
_entity.pdbx_description
1 polymer ?
#
loop_
_entity_poly.entity_id
_entity_poly.type
_entity_poly.pdbx_seq_one_letter_code
_entity_poly.pdbx_strand_id
1 'polypeptide(L)'
;GHPLPQTQEYIVKLLEMYGYENIIVNPGGSIEVLVGPHDKKILLLRSDMDALPLVEHTNLPFKSINGAMHACGHDMHASMMLMCAKLLKQNEKKLKGQIKIVFQPHEEGLVGCKMMIEDGVLKYPRVDAAVGLHVMPATEDKTGTIRTIRKAMTTASTIFEINITGKSSHGSMPEKGIDALRVAVHIY
;
A
#
# COMPACT_ATOMS: atom_id res chain seq x y z
N GLY A 1 -9.62 -0.30 -6.36
CA GLY A 1 -9.04 -1.40 -5.60
C GLY A 1 -10.05 -2.54 -5.46
N HIS A 2 -9.57 -3.74 -5.62
CA HIS A 2 -10.41 -4.92 -5.40
C HIS A 2 -10.31 -5.35 -3.93
N PRO A 3 -11.37 -5.92 -3.35
CA PRO A 3 -11.28 -6.55 -2.03
C PRO A 3 -10.17 -7.62 -2.01
N LEU A 4 -9.50 -7.77 -0.88
CA LEU A 4 -8.38 -8.71 -0.70
C LEU A 4 -8.73 -9.80 0.34
N PRO A 5 -9.87 -10.51 0.23
CA PRO A 5 -10.37 -11.38 1.30
C PRO A 5 -9.40 -12.50 1.64
N GLN A 6 -8.75 -13.10 0.65
CA GLN A 6 -7.78 -14.19 0.89
C GLN A 6 -6.53 -13.70 1.61
N THR A 7 -5.99 -12.54 1.21
CA THR A 7 -4.83 -11.93 1.86
C THR A 7 -5.17 -11.53 3.31
N GLN A 8 -6.34 -10.93 3.50
CA GLN A 8 -6.82 -10.55 4.83
C GLN A 8 -6.98 -11.77 5.74
N GLU A 9 -7.66 -12.82 5.28
CA GLU A 9 -7.84 -14.06 6.02
C GLU A 9 -6.50 -14.69 6.41
N TYR A 10 -5.55 -14.72 5.47
CA TYR A 10 -4.23 -15.27 5.72
C TYR A 10 -3.44 -14.47 6.77
N ILE A 11 -3.47 -13.13 6.67
CA ILE A 11 -2.81 -12.25 7.65
C ILE A 11 -3.44 -12.41 9.04
N VAL A 12 -4.77 -12.39 9.13
CA VAL A 12 -5.50 -12.59 10.40
C VAL A 12 -5.11 -13.92 11.04
N LYS A 13 -5.17 -15.00 10.27
CA LYS A 13 -4.79 -16.34 10.76
C LYS A 13 -3.36 -16.38 11.32
N LEU A 14 -2.40 -15.74 10.65
CA LEU A 14 -1.02 -15.70 11.15
C LEU A 14 -0.90 -14.85 12.41
N LEU A 15 -1.60 -13.73 12.51
CA LEU A 15 -1.61 -12.90 13.70
C LEU A 15 -2.20 -13.65 14.90
N GLU A 16 -3.29 -14.39 14.70
CA GLU A 16 -3.86 -15.28 15.72
C GLU A 16 -2.85 -16.34 16.18
N MET A 17 -2.17 -17.00 15.24
CA MET A 17 -1.10 -17.97 15.54
C MET A 17 0.06 -17.36 16.32
N TYR A 18 0.31 -16.06 16.17
CA TYR A 18 1.34 -15.34 16.95
C TYR A 18 0.85 -14.90 18.33
N GLY A 19 -0.43 -15.12 18.66
CA GLY A 19 -1.04 -14.82 19.95
C GLY A 19 -1.66 -13.42 20.03
N TYR A 20 -2.02 -12.81 18.92
CA TYR A 20 -2.86 -11.60 18.91
C TYR A 20 -4.32 -11.99 19.05
N GLU A 21 -5.03 -11.43 20.05
CA GLU A 21 -6.43 -11.75 20.33
C GLU A 21 -7.41 -10.69 19.80
N ASN A 22 -7.00 -9.42 19.80
CA ASN A 22 -7.82 -8.30 19.37
C ASN A 22 -7.38 -7.81 17.99
N ILE A 23 -7.73 -8.58 16.96
CA ILE A 23 -7.45 -8.23 15.57
C ILE A 23 -8.67 -7.49 15.02
N ILE A 24 -8.46 -6.28 14.52
CA ILE A 24 -9.52 -5.46 13.93
C ILE A 24 -9.37 -5.50 12.42
N VAL A 25 -10.43 -5.90 11.72
CA VAL A 25 -10.56 -5.72 10.27
C VAL A 25 -11.55 -4.58 10.07
N ASN A 26 -11.05 -3.45 9.60
CA ASN A 26 -11.85 -2.25 9.42
C ASN A 26 -12.75 -2.33 8.17
N PRO A 27 -13.83 -1.53 8.10
CA PRO A 27 -14.70 -1.48 6.93
C PRO A 27 -13.96 -1.20 5.62
N GLY A 28 -12.94 -0.37 5.64
CA GLY A 28 -12.06 -0.10 4.50
C GLY A 28 -11.10 -1.24 4.15
N GLY A 29 -11.14 -2.35 4.90
CA GLY A 29 -10.36 -3.56 4.62
C GLY A 29 -8.96 -3.58 5.22
N SER A 30 -8.54 -2.56 5.97
CA SER A 30 -7.28 -2.59 6.70
C SER A 30 -7.36 -3.52 7.91
N ILE A 31 -6.21 -4.11 8.28
CA ILE A 31 -6.09 -4.95 9.46
C ILE A 31 -5.19 -4.23 10.45
N GLU A 32 -5.60 -4.17 11.71
CA GLU A 32 -4.81 -3.59 12.77
C GLU A 32 -4.76 -4.44 14.03
N VAL A 33 -3.61 -4.41 14.68
CA VAL A 33 -3.38 -5.02 16.00
C VAL A 33 -2.52 -4.11 16.85
N LEU A 34 -2.69 -4.26 18.16
CA LEU A 34 -1.91 -3.56 19.18
C LEU A 34 -1.05 -4.55 19.96
N VAL A 35 0.16 -4.13 20.33
CA VAL A 35 1.06 -4.91 21.18
C VAL A 35 1.85 -3.97 22.10
N GLY A 36 2.08 -4.41 23.33
CA GLY A 36 2.79 -3.64 24.35
C GLY A 36 1.86 -2.97 25.37
N PRO A 37 2.42 -2.19 26.32
CA PRO A 37 1.67 -1.64 27.45
C PRO A 37 0.66 -0.60 27.02
N HIS A 38 -0.53 -0.66 27.66
CA HIS A 38 -1.57 0.36 27.51
C HIS A 38 -1.14 1.72 28.06
N ASP A 39 -1.83 2.77 27.66
CA ASP A 39 -1.67 4.16 28.16
C ASP A 39 -0.25 4.74 27.98
N LYS A 40 0.45 4.29 26.95
CA LYS A 40 1.75 4.79 26.55
C LYS A 40 1.69 5.39 25.14
N LYS A 41 2.78 6.06 24.75
CA LYS A 41 2.94 6.54 23.36
C LYS A 41 2.81 5.40 22.38
N ILE A 42 2.17 5.68 21.25
CA ILE A 42 1.87 4.70 20.21
C ILE A 42 2.68 5.00 18.97
N LEU A 43 3.49 4.03 18.58
CA LEU A 43 4.16 4.00 17.29
C LEU A 43 3.36 3.12 16.34
N LEU A 44 2.90 3.68 15.22
CA LEU A 44 2.28 2.92 14.15
C LEU A 44 3.33 2.39 13.18
N LEU A 45 3.25 1.11 12.89
CA LEU A 45 4.01 0.46 11.83
C LEU A 45 3.05 0.12 10.68
N ARG A 46 3.34 0.61 9.48
CA ARG A 46 2.49 0.42 8.29
C ARG A 46 3.15 -0.47 7.26
N SER A 47 2.39 -1.42 6.77
CA SER A 47 2.68 -2.19 5.56
C SER A 47 1.47 -2.13 4.64
N ASP A 48 1.70 -2.03 3.34
CA ASP A 48 0.68 -2.31 2.32
C ASP A 48 0.59 -3.80 2.03
N MET A 49 -0.49 -4.22 1.33
CA MET A 49 -0.75 -5.64 1.07
C MET A 49 -1.47 -5.90 -0.26
N ASP A 50 -1.72 -4.89 -1.07
CA ASP A 50 -2.39 -5.03 -2.36
C ASP A 50 -1.41 -5.30 -3.51
N ALA A 51 -1.94 -5.79 -4.61
CA ALA A 51 -1.20 -6.09 -5.83
C ALA A 51 -1.74 -5.27 -7.00
N LEU A 52 -0.94 -5.13 -8.05
CA LEU A 52 -1.32 -4.48 -9.30
C LEU A 52 -2.08 -5.43 -10.22
N PRO A 53 -3.05 -4.96 -11.02
CA PRO A 53 -3.78 -5.76 -12.01
C PRO A 53 -2.90 -6.03 -13.24
N LEU A 54 -1.85 -6.81 -13.04
CA LEU A 54 -0.84 -7.16 -14.04
C LEU A 54 -0.70 -8.69 -14.12
N VAL A 55 -0.49 -9.20 -15.32
CA VAL A 55 -0.13 -10.61 -15.51
C VAL A 55 1.34 -10.80 -15.19
N GLU A 56 1.65 -11.72 -14.30
CA GLU A 56 3.03 -12.04 -13.94
C GLU A 56 3.68 -12.95 -14.98
N HIS A 57 4.74 -12.48 -15.63
CA HIS A 57 5.50 -13.20 -16.64
C HIS A 57 6.83 -13.79 -16.13
N THR A 58 7.01 -13.86 -14.81
CA THR A 58 8.20 -14.51 -14.23
C THR A 58 8.16 -16.03 -14.46
N ASN A 59 9.32 -16.66 -14.40
CA ASN A 59 9.45 -18.13 -14.46
C ASN A 59 9.51 -18.77 -13.07
N LEU A 60 9.00 -18.07 -12.03
CA LEU A 60 9.00 -18.57 -10.67
C LEU A 60 7.92 -19.64 -10.47
N PRO A 61 8.19 -20.71 -9.70
CA PRO A 61 7.21 -21.78 -9.46
C PRO A 61 5.99 -21.31 -8.64
N PHE A 62 6.09 -20.16 -7.99
CA PHE A 62 5.04 -19.55 -7.17
C PHE A 62 4.50 -18.24 -7.77
N LYS A 63 4.73 -17.99 -9.06
CA LYS A 63 4.19 -16.80 -9.73
C LYS A 63 2.68 -16.73 -9.60
N SER A 64 2.15 -15.53 -9.58
CA SER A 64 0.71 -15.31 -9.61
C SER A 64 0.07 -15.80 -10.91
N ILE A 65 -1.10 -16.41 -10.79
CA ILE A 65 -1.89 -16.94 -11.92
C ILE A 65 -3.30 -16.32 -11.99
N ASN A 66 -3.60 -15.36 -11.11
CA ASN A 66 -4.94 -14.76 -10.94
C ASN A 66 -5.10 -13.40 -11.63
N GLY A 67 -4.10 -12.96 -12.42
CA GLY A 67 -4.12 -11.66 -13.10
C GLY A 67 -3.71 -10.49 -12.22
N ALA A 68 -3.20 -10.74 -11.02
CA ALA A 68 -2.62 -9.73 -10.14
C ALA A 68 -1.17 -10.07 -9.84
N MET A 69 -0.27 -9.08 -9.79
CA MET A 69 1.15 -9.25 -9.52
C MET A 69 1.61 -8.27 -8.45
N HIS A 70 2.38 -8.74 -7.48
CA HIS A 70 3.08 -7.87 -6.53
C HIS A 70 4.31 -7.18 -7.17
N ALA A 71 4.08 -6.42 -8.26
CA ALA A 71 5.15 -5.76 -8.98
C ALA A 71 5.80 -4.61 -8.20
N CYS A 72 5.14 -4.11 -7.16
CA CYS A 72 5.66 -3.09 -6.25
C CYS A 72 6.30 -3.68 -4.97
N GLY A 73 6.23 -5.00 -4.76
CA GLY A 73 6.87 -5.68 -3.63
C GLY A 73 6.08 -5.65 -2.32
N HIS A 74 4.77 -5.41 -2.37
CA HIS A 74 3.92 -5.37 -1.16
C HIS A 74 3.80 -6.74 -0.47
N ASP A 75 4.01 -7.84 -1.17
CA ASP A 75 4.17 -9.18 -0.59
C ASP A 75 5.38 -9.27 0.35
N MET A 76 6.50 -8.65 -0.03
CA MET A 76 7.69 -8.53 0.83
C MET A 76 7.39 -7.64 2.04
N HIS A 77 6.69 -6.52 1.85
CA HIS A 77 6.33 -5.62 2.95
C HIS A 77 5.44 -6.34 3.97
N ALA A 78 4.37 -7.00 3.52
CA ALA A 78 3.47 -7.76 4.38
C ALA A 78 4.20 -8.90 5.12
N SER A 79 5.09 -9.62 4.42
CA SER A 79 5.89 -10.70 5.01
C SER A 79 6.84 -10.19 6.09
N MET A 80 7.54 -9.07 5.84
CA MET A 80 8.40 -8.42 6.84
C MET A 80 7.60 -7.94 8.04
N MET A 81 6.42 -7.35 7.81
CA MET A 81 5.56 -6.87 8.88
C MET A 81 5.00 -8.03 9.72
N LEU A 82 4.62 -9.14 9.12
CA LEU A 82 4.20 -10.35 9.86
C LEU A 82 5.33 -10.90 10.72
N MET A 83 6.55 -10.94 10.21
CA MET A 83 7.70 -11.35 11.04
C MET A 83 7.96 -10.35 12.16
N CYS A 84 7.87 -9.05 11.90
CA CYS A 84 7.97 -8.01 12.91
C CYS A 84 6.89 -8.18 13.99
N ALA A 85 5.64 -8.42 13.59
CA ALA A 85 4.53 -8.68 14.52
C ALA A 85 4.83 -9.88 15.44
N LYS A 86 5.31 -10.99 14.87
CA LYS A 86 5.73 -12.16 15.65
C LYS A 86 6.80 -11.82 16.69
N LEU A 87 7.85 -11.13 16.29
CA LEU A 87 8.95 -10.76 17.18
C LEU A 87 8.51 -9.78 18.27
N LEU A 88 7.66 -8.81 17.92
CA LEU A 88 7.10 -7.86 18.90
C LEU A 88 6.22 -8.58 19.93
N LYS A 89 5.36 -9.50 19.50
CA LYS A 89 4.53 -10.29 20.43
C LYS A 89 5.35 -11.14 21.36
N GLN A 90 6.39 -11.82 20.86
CA GLN A 90 7.32 -12.60 21.69
C GLN A 90 8.07 -11.76 22.72
N ASN A 91 8.28 -10.48 22.46
CA ASN A 91 8.99 -9.56 23.34
C ASN A 91 8.05 -8.51 23.98
N GLU A 92 6.75 -8.72 23.96
CA GLU A 92 5.73 -7.76 24.40
C GLU A 92 6.04 -7.17 25.80
N LYS A 93 6.46 -8.02 26.75
CA LYS A 93 6.80 -7.61 28.11
C LYS A 93 8.01 -6.66 28.22
N LYS A 94 8.84 -6.58 27.17
CA LYS A 94 10.02 -5.70 27.12
C LYS A 94 9.72 -4.34 26.47
N LEU A 95 8.55 -4.19 25.83
CA LEU A 95 8.19 -2.95 25.15
C LEU A 95 7.93 -1.85 26.18
N LYS A 96 8.45 -0.65 25.91
CA LYS A 96 8.28 0.55 26.72
C LYS A 96 7.15 1.46 26.24
N GLY A 97 6.62 1.21 25.05
CA GLY A 97 5.53 1.89 24.39
C GLY A 97 4.64 0.89 23.67
N GLN A 98 3.48 1.34 23.25
CA GLN A 98 2.56 0.52 22.48
C GLN A 98 2.88 0.61 20.99
N ILE A 99 2.77 -0.49 20.29
CA ILE A 99 2.94 -0.56 18.84
C ILE A 99 1.57 -0.90 18.23
N LYS A 100 1.14 -0.08 17.27
CA LYS A 100 0.01 -0.36 16.39
C LYS A 100 0.56 -0.86 15.06
N ILE A 101 0.27 -2.08 14.69
CA ILE A 101 0.65 -2.67 13.40
C ILE A 101 -0.55 -2.58 12.49
N VAL A 102 -0.35 -2.09 11.26
CA VAL A 102 -1.43 -1.88 10.29
C VAL A 102 -1.02 -2.45 8.93
N PHE A 103 -1.93 -3.24 8.35
CA PHE A 103 -1.84 -3.72 6.98
C PHE A 103 -2.83 -2.93 6.13
N GLN A 104 -2.31 -2.15 5.20
CA GLN A 104 -3.08 -1.23 4.34
C GLN A 104 -3.48 -1.91 3.04
N PRO A 105 -4.76 -1.94 2.66
CA PRO A 105 -5.21 -2.26 1.31
C PRO A 105 -5.18 -1.02 0.41
N HIS A 106 -5.31 -1.21 -0.90
CA HIS A 106 -5.56 -0.16 -1.91
C HIS A 106 -4.53 0.97 -1.92
N GLU A 107 -3.24 0.64 -1.70
CA GLU A 107 -2.15 1.62 -1.80
C GLU A 107 -2.00 2.10 -3.24
N GLU A 108 -1.99 1.17 -4.20
CA GLU A 108 -1.83 1.42 -5.64
C GLU A 108 -2.98 2.24 -6.25
N GLY A 109 -4.13 2.23 -5.60
CA GLY A 109 -5.29 3.06 -5.97
C GLY A 109 -5.28 4.45 -5.34
N LEU A 110 -4.30 4.78 -4.52
CA LEU A 110 -4.16 6.04 -3.76
C LEU A 110 -5.34 6.36 -2.83
N VAL A 111 -6.15 5.36 -2.48
CA VAL A 111 -7.36 5.53 -1.65
C VAL A 111 -7.27 4.85 -0.29
N GLY A 112 -6.46 3.81 -0.14
CA GLY A 112 -6.41 3.00 1.08
C GLY A 112 -6.01 3.80 2.32
N CYS A 113 -5.06 4.71 2.20
CA CYS A 113 -4.66 5.58 3.30
C CYS A 113 -5.83 6.48 3.78
N LYS A 114 -6.61 7.04 2.85
CA LYS A 114 -7.77 7.86 3.17
C LYS A 114 -8.83 7.03 3.90
N MET A 115 -9.15 5.84 3.40
CA MET A 115 -10.09 4.90 4.03
C MET A 115 -9.67 4.58 5.47
N MET A 116 -8.41 4.26 5.71
CA MET A 116 -7.88 4.00 7.06
C MET A 116 -8.02 5.20 8.00
N ILE A 117 -7.79 6.41 7.49
CA ILE A 117 -7.95 7.63 8.30
C ILE A 117 -9.43 7.85 8.65
N GLU A 118 -10.34 7.60 7.71
CA GLU A 118 -11.79 7.67 7.93
C GLU A 118 -12.26 6.60 8.91
N ASP A 119 -11.71 5.38 8.86
CA ASP A 119 -11.93 4.31 9.84
C ASP A 119 -11.36 4.63 11.25
N GLY A 120 -10.59 5.71 11.38
CA GLY A 120 -10.07 6.17 12.66
C GLY A 120 -8.76 5.53 13.12
N VAL A 121 -8.01 4.89 12.22
CA VAL A 121 -6.74 4.19 12.52
C VAL A 121 -5.74 5.10 13.27
N LEU A 122 -5.71 6.40 12.99
CA LEU A 122 -4.82 7.36 13.69
C LEU A 122 -5.39 7.89 15.00
N LYS A 123 -6.68 7.65 15.28
CA LYS A 123 -7.40 8.25 16.43
C LYS A 123 -7.70 7.24 17.53
N TYR A 124 -7.92 5.97 17.18
CA TYR A 124 -8.42 4.98 18.12
C TYR A 124 -7.51 3.72 18.16
N PRO A 125 -6.52 3.70 19.09
CA PRO A 125 -6.04 4.79 19.93
C PRO A 125 -5.21 5.83 19.14
N ARG A 126 -5.03 7.02 19.71
CA ARG A 126 -4.27 8.11 19.07
C ARG A 126 -2.83 7.72 18.84
N VAL A 127 -2.38 7.82 17.59
CA VAL A 127 -1.00 7.54 17.16
C VAL A 127 -0.11 8.78 17.39
N ASP A 128 1.07 8.57 17.96
CA ASP A 128 2.05 9.65 18.22
C ASP A 128 3.10 9.76 17.11
N ALA A 129 3.45 8.63 16.49
CA ALA A 129 4.40 8.59 15.37
C ALA A 129 4.08 7.39 14.47
N ALA A 130 4.52 7.46 13.21
CA ALA A 130 4.35 6.38 12.25
C ALA A 130 5.64 6.09 11.50
N VAL A 131 5.85 4.83 11.16
CA VAL A 131 6.93 4.34 10.30
C VAL A 131 6.36 3.43 9.23
N GLY A 132 6.80 3.65 7.99
CA GLY A 132 6.58 2.76 6.87
C GLY A 132 7.91 2.39 6.23
N LEU A 133 7.94 1.27 5.54
CA LEU A 133 9.08 0.77 4.79
C LEU A 133 8.63 0.48 3.36
N HIS A 134 9.50 0.76 2.40
CA HIS A 134 9.29 0.32 1.01
C HIS A 134 10.57 -0.34 0.49
N VAL A 135 10.44 -1.48 -0.17
CA VAL A 135 11.56 -2.11 -0.88
C VAL A 135 11.87 -1.30 -2.14
N MET A 136 13.15 -1.14 -2.44
CA MET A 136 13.60 -0.37 -3.60
C MET A 136 14.48 -1.28 -4.48
N PRO A 137 13.89 -2.01 -5.44
CA PRO A 137 14.65 -2.78 -6.39
C PRO A 137 15.41 -1.87 -7.36
N ALA A 138 16.41 -2.42 -8.03
CA ALA A 138 17.18 -1.75 -9.08
C ALA A 138 17.89 -0.45 -8.63
N THR A 139 18.28 -0.33 -7.37
CA THR A 139 19.17 0.73 -6.89
C THR A 139 20.64 0.24 -6.91
N GLU A 140 21.59 1.19 -6.89
CA GLU A 140 23.02 0.88 -6.74
C GLU A 140 23.39 0.43 -5.31
N ASP A 141 22.41 0.40 -4.42
CA ASP A 141 22.61 0.02 -3.03
C ASP A 141 22.88 -1.48 -2.88
N LYS A 142 23.74 -1.81 -1.95
CA LYS A 142 23.96 -3.20 -1.55
C LYS A 142 22.70 -3.75 -0.86
N THR A 143 22.37 -5.00 -1.12
CA THR A 143 21.32 -5.71 -0.40
C THR A 143 21.50 -5.61 1.11
N GLY A 144 20.42 -5.30 1.82
CA GLY A 144 20.43 -5.08 3.27
C GLY A 144 20.68 -3.62 3.69
N THR A 145 20.87 -2.70 2.75
CA THR A 145 20.97 -1.27 3.07
C THR A 145 19.58 -0.72 3.42
N ILE A 146 19.51 0.06 4.51
CA ILE A 146 18.32 0.83 4.88
C ILE A 146 18.64 2.31 4.70
N ARG A 147 17.84 2.99 3.89
CA ARG A 147 17.92 4.44 3.69
C ARG A 147 16.81 5.17 4.43
N THR A 148 17.10 6.31 4.99
CA THR A 148 16.14 7.25 5.55
C THR A 148 16.38 8.63 4.98
N ILE A 149 15.31 9.42 4.84
CA ILE A 149 15.39 10.79 4.32
C ILE A 149 14.80 11.73 5.37
N ARG A 150 15.49 12.85 5.62
CA ARG A 150 15.07 13.84 6.64
C ARG A 150 13.89 14.73 6.20
N LYS A 151 13.62 14.81 4.91
CA LYS A 151 12.53 15.61 4.33
C LYS A 151 11.52 14.68 3.65
N ALA A 152 10.77 15.19 2.69
CA ALA A 152 9.84 14.38 1.92
C ALA A 152 10.57 13.26 1.17
N MET A 153 10.14 12.02 1.36
CA MET A 153 10.69 10.84 0.69
C MET A 153 10.05 10.64 -0.69
N THR A 154 8.79 11.00 -0.81
CA THR A 154 8.00 10.88 -2.04
C THR A 154 7.40 12.23 -2.42
N THR A 155 7.14 12.42 -3.70
CA THR A 155 6.35 13.54 -4.21
C THR A 155 4.85 13.25 -4.11
N ALA A 156 4.03 14.28 -4.18
CA ALA A 156 2.59 14.11 -4.35
C ALA A 156 2.29 13.60 -5.77
N SER A 157 1.35 12.67 -5.87
CA SER A 157 0.83 12.20 -7.16
C SER A 157 -0.58 12.75 -7.36
N THR A 158 -0.84 13.20 -8.59
CA THR A 158 -2.18 13.66 -9.01
C THR A 158 -2.51 12.99 -10.33
N ILE A 159 -3.67 12.34 -10.38
CA ILE A 159 -4.20 11.76 -11.62
C ILE A 159 -5.27 12.69 -12.15
N PHE A 160 -5.18 13.02 -13.42
CA PHE A 160 -6.22 13.77 -14.13
C PHE A 160 -6.48 13.11 -15.48
N GLU A 161 -7.69 13.28 -15.96
CA GLU A 161 -8.13 12.77 -17.25
C GLU A 161 -8.53 13.94 -18.14
N ILE A 162 -8.09 13.92 -19.39
CA ILE A 162 -8.45 14.92 -20.38
C ILE A 162 -9.18 14.22 -21.52
N ASN A 163 -10.45 14.54 -21.69
CA ASN A 163 -11.28 14.03 -22.77
C ASN A 163 -11.32 15.05 -23.90
N ILE A 164 -10.80 14.68 -25.07
CA ILE A 164 -10.76 15.53 -26.25
C ILE A 164 -11.67 14.97 -27.32
N THR A 165 -12.72 15.73 -27.66
CA THR A 165 -13.65 15.37 -28.71
C THR A 165 -13.29 16.06 -30.00
N GLY A 166 -12.92 15.29 -31.02
CA GLY A 166 -12.63 15.76 -32.36
C GLY A 166 -13.86 15.84 -33.26
N LYS A 167 -13.67 16.37 -34.48
CA LYS A 167 -14.67 16.38 -35.54
C LYS A 167 -14.03 15.85 -36.82
N SER A 168 -14.63 14.82 -37.41
CA SER A 168 -14.16 14.26 -38.68
C SER A 168 -14.37 15.25 -39.84
N SER A 169 -13.46 15.25 -40.80
CA SER A 169 -13.56 15.96 -42.08
C SER A 169 -12.94 15.13 -43.19
N HIS A 170 -13.23 15.50 -44.44
CA HIS A 170 -12.56 14.89 -45.58
C HIS A 170 -11.06 15.28 -45.58
N GLY A 171 -10.18 14.35 -45.92
CA GLY A 171 -8.72 14.56 -45.87
C GLY A 171 -8.22 15.80 -46.68
N SER A 172 -8.94 16.20 -47.74
CA SER A 172 -8.64 17.41 -48.50
C SER A 172 -9.25 18.70 -47.93
N MET A 173 -9.99 18.62 -46.83
CA MET A 173 -10.67 19.76 -46.18
C MET A 173 -10.42 19.75 -44.67
N PRO A 174 -9.17 19.76 -44.22
CA PRO A 174 -8.86 19.64 -42.79
C PRO A 174 -9.39 20.81 -41.95
N GLU A 175 -9.58 21.97 -42.58
CA GLU A 175 -10.15 23.17 -41.94
C GLU A 175 -11.60 23.01 -41.49
N LYS A 176 -12.32 21.97 -41.96
CA LYS A 176 -13.69 21.66 -41.58
C LYS A 176 -13.79 20.68 -40.40
N GLY A 177 -12.65 20.11 -40.00
CA GLY A 177 -12.54 19.16 -38.91
C GLY A 177 -11.93 19.76 -37.65
N ILE A 178 -11.83 18.94 -36.62
CA ILE A 178 -11.07 19.18 -35.39
C ILE A 178 -10.22 17.94 -35.12
N ASP A 179 -8.90 18.09 -35.26
CA ASP A 179 -7.96 17.00 -34.99
C ASP A 179 -7.71 16.89 -33.48
N ALA A 180 -8.33 15.90 -32.86
CA ALA A 180 -8.18 15.65 -31.42
C ALA A 180 -6.74 15.32 -31.03
N LEU A 181 -5.99 14.61 -31.89
CA LEU A 181 -4.59 14.29 -31.64
C LEU A 181 -3.71 15.54 -31.62
N ARG A 182 -3.94 16.47 -32.54
CA ARG A 182 -3.23 17.76 -32.56
C ARG A 182 -3.44 18.56 -31.28
N VAL A 183 -4.68 18.55 -30.74
CA VAL A 183 -4.99 19.19 -29.45
C VAL A 183 -4.28 18.48 -28.32
N ALA A 184 -4.29 17.15 -28.30
CA ALA A 184 -3.60 16.36 -27.27
C ALA A 184 -2.10 16.64 -27.24
N VAL A 185 -1.44 16.66 -28.40
CA VAL A 185 -0.01 16.98 -28.53
C VAL A 185 0.33 18.42 -28.09
N HIS A 186 -0.63 19.35 -28.22
CA HIS A 186 -0.44 20.73 -27.77
C HIS A 186 -0.57 20.90 -26.24
N ILE A 187 -1.30 20.00 -25.60
CA ILE A 187 -1.46 19.98 -24.14
C ILE A 187 -0.26 19.32 -23.46
N TYR A 188 0.33 18.29 -24.09
CA TYR A 188 1.51 17.57 -23.62
C TYR A 188 2.77 18.42 -23.75
#